data_bdf91a3e8f6f3e85a348f2d3a63c02b9
#
_entry.id   bdf91a3e8f6f3e85a348f2d3a63c02b9
#
_cell.length_a   1.000
_cell.length_b   1.000
_cell.length_c   1.000
_cell.angle_alpha   90.00
_cell.angle_beta   90.00
_cell.angle_gamma   90.00
#
_symmetry.space_group_name_H-M   'P 1'
#
loop_
_entity.id
_entity.type
_entity.pdbx_description
1 polymer ?
#
loop_
_entity_poly.entity_id
_entity_poly.type
_entity_poly.pdbx_seq_one_letter_code
_entity_poly.pdbx_strand_id
1 'polypeptide(L)'
;MSRIDGRKNDELRTVEIIPNINKFAEGSCLIRCGNTHVLCTASVEDRPPRHVPEGEGWVTAEYSMLPRANRERSRRDISKLKLNGRSAEIQRLIGRALRAVVDRKKLGPWNITIDCDVLQGDGGTRTASITGGFVAMMLAFRKMMEAGQLAEYPVSGYVAAVSAGIVDDVPMLDLCYEEDSSAMVDLNCVMDDRGRLIEVQGTGEERPFTLEEQQRLVELCAKGIRELQEIQRRVLEDR
;
A
#
# COMPACT_ATOMS: atom_id res chain seq x y z
N MET A 1 22.18 -3.33 18.44
CA MET A 1 21.10 -2.91 19.35
C MET A 1 19.88 -3.79 19.10
N SER A 2 19.07 -4.12 20.08
CA SER A 2 17.77 -4.75 19.83
C SER A 2 16.77 -3.66 19.44
N ARG A 3 15.91 -3.91 18.45
CA ARG A 3 14.82 -3.01 18.09
C ARG A 3 13.86 -2.81 19.26
N ILE A 4 13.09 -1.73 19.24
CA ILE A 4 12.16 -1.34 20.32
C ILE A 4 11.15 -2.45 20.65
N ASP A 5 10.72 -3.19 19.63
CA ASP A 5 9.76 -4.30 19.74
C ASP A 5 10.41 -5.70 19.77
N GLY A 6 11.73 -5.77 19.80
CA GLY A 6 12.51 -7.00 19.89
C GLY A 6 12.68 -7.78 18.59
N ARG A 7 12.18 -7.27 17.44
CA ARG A 7 12.37 -7.89 16.11
C ARG A 7 13.84 -7.86 15.68
N LYS A 8 14.20 -8.73 14.75
CA LYS A 8 15.46 -8.61 13.99
C LYS A 8 15.37 -7.44 13.01
N ASN A 9 16.53 -6.93 12.57
CA ASN A 9 16.60 -5.80 11.67
C ASN A 9 15.98 -6.08 10.28
N ASP A 10 15.91 -7.33 9.88
CA ASP A 10 15.37 -7.81 8.60
C ASP A 10 13.98 -8.47 8.74
N GLU A 11 13.27 -8.22 9.82
CA GLU A 11 11.99 -8.85 10.16
C GLU A 11 10.83 -7.86 10.04
N LEU A 12 9.73 -8.29 9.41
CA LEU A 12 8.47 -7.54 9.36
C LEU A 12 7.80 -7.51 10.74
N ARG A 13 7.01 -6.47 11.00
CA ARG A 13 5.99 -6.52 12.07
C ARG A 13 5.01 -7.65 11.76
N THR A 14 4.27 -8.11 12.76
CA THR A 14 3.17 -9.06 12.53
C THR A 14 2.17 -8.44 11.54
N VAL A 15 1.90 -9.15 10.44
CA VAL A 15 0.98 -8.71 9.39
C VAL A 15 -0.23 -9.62 9.37
N GLU A 16 -1.41 -9.00 9.42
CA GLU A 16 -2.71 -9.65 9.30
C GLU A 16 -3.55 -8.91 8.25
N ILE A 17 -4.21 -9.64 7.34
CA ILE A 17 -5.16 -9.09 6.38
C ILE A 17 -6.48 -9.81 6.54
N ILE A 18 -7.51 -9.06 6.97
CA ILE A 18 -8.87 -9.58 7.21
C ILE A 18 -9.75 -9.13 6.05
N PRO A 19 -10.15 -10.02 5.14
CA PRO A 19 -10.94 -9.65 3.97
C PRO A 19 -12.43 -9.49 4.29
N ASN A 20 -13.17 -8.85 3.37
CA ASN A 20 -14.64 -8.68 3.40
C ASN A 20 -15.18 -7.95 4.64
N ILE A 21 -14.47 -6.93 5.08
CA ILE A 21 -14.85 -6.11 6.25
C ILE A 21 -16.05 -5.22 5.96
N ASN A 22 -16.24 -4.78 4.73
CA ASN A 22 -17.34 -3.92 4.32
C ASN A 22 -18.27 -4.68 3.36
N LYS A 23 -19.55 -4.79 3.72
CA LYS A 23 -20.55 -5.53 2.92
C LYS A 23 -21.01 -4.79 1.65
N PHE A 24 -20.81 -3.47 1.58
CA PHE A 24 -21.27 -2.65 0.45
C PHE A 24 -20.23 -2.50 -0.63
N ALA A 25 -18.93 -2.54 -0.28
CA ALA A 25 -17.84 -2.46 -1.24
C ALA A 25 -17.74 -3.74 -2.08
N GLU A 26 -17.34 -3.62 -3.33
CA GLU A 26 -17.08 -4.78 -4.19
C GLU A 26 -15.90 -5.60 -3.67
N GLY A 27 -14.90 -4.96 -3.09
CA GLY A 27 -13.83 -5.62 -2.35
C GLY A 27 -13.43 -4.82 -1.12
N SER A 28 -13.04 -5.49 -0.05
CA SER A 28 -12.58 -4.79 1.16
C SER A 28 -11.68 -5.66 2.02
N CYS A 29 -10.75 -5.02 2.71
CA CYS A 29 -9.99 -5.67 3.77
C CYS A 29 -9.54 -4.67 4.84
N LEU A 30 -9.26 -5.19 6.03
CA LEU A 30 -8.50 -4.50 7.06
C LEU A 30 -7.10 -5.09 7.08
N ILE A 31 -6.09 -4.30 6.72
CA ILE A 31 -4.70 -4.67 6.90
C ILE A 31 -4.15 -4.11 8.21
N ARG A 32 -3.45 -4.96 8.95
CA ARG A 32 -2.71 -4.61 10.16
C ARG A 32 -1.24 -4.96 9.96
N CYS A 33 -0.35 -3.99 10.16
CA CYS A 33 1.10 -4.17 10.20
C CYS A 33 1.58 -3.68 11.57
N GLY A 34 1.72 -4.59 12.52
CA GLY A 34 1.85 -4.23 13.93
C GLY A 34 0.68 -3.35 14.39
N ASN A 35 1.00 -2.14 14.85
CA ASN A 35 0.00 -1.16 15.29
C ASN A 35 -0.52 -0.25 14.16
N THR A 36 -0.05 -0.40 12.93
CA THR A 36 -0.62 0.31 11.78
C THR A 36 -1.83 -0.45 11.25
N HIS A 37 -3.01 0.20 11.24
CA HIS A 37 -4.26 -0.38 10.76
C HIS A 37 -4.85 0.47 9.66
N VAL A 38 -5.12 -0.13 8.49
CA VAL A 38 -5.72 0.56 7.34
C VAL A 38 -6.91 -0.24 6.84
N LEU A 39 -8.07 0.42 6.75
CA LEU A 39 -9.23 -0.10 6.05
C LEU A 39 -9.07 0.24 4.56
N CYS A 40 -9.10 -0.79 3.72
CA CYS A 40 -9.05 -0.64 2.27
C CYS A 40 -10.37 -1.13 1.68
N THR A 41 -11.00 -0.30 0.84
CA THR A 41 -12.20 -0.68 0.09
C THR A 41 -12.00 -0.43 -1.40
N ALA A 42 -12.66 -1.23 -2.25
CA ALA A 42 -12.67 -1.09 -3.68
C ALA A 42 -14.11 -0.88 -4.14
N SER A 43 -14.35 0.21 -4.85
CA SER A 43 -15.61 0.56 -5.49
C SER A 43 -15.48 0.44 -7.01
N VAL A 44 -16.48 -0.15 -7.65
CA VAL A 44 -16.53 -0.37 -9.12
C VAL A 44 -17.55 0.57 -9.74
N GLU A 45 -17.11 1.31 -10.75
CA GLU A 45 -17.94 2.24 -11.52
C GLU A 45 -17.86 1.91 -13.01
N ASP A 46 -18.95 2.12 -13.76
CA ASP A 46 -19.08 1.80 -15.17
C ASP A 46 -18.45 2.84 -16.11
N ARG A 47 -17.82 3.88 -15.59
CA ARG A 47 -17.24 4.99 -16.36
C ARG A 47 -15.85 5.37 -15.87
N PRO A 48 -14.81 5.09 -16.65
CA PRO A 48 -13.48 5.62 -16.36
C PRO A 48 -13.44 7.14 -16.56
N PRO A 49 -12.45 7.83 -15.96
CA PRO A 49 -12.24 9.27 -16.16
C PRO A 49 -12.07 9.64 -17.64
N ARG A 50 -12.50 10.86 -18.02
CA ARG A 50 -12.51 11.34 -19.43
C ARG A 50 -11.14 11.30 -20.14
N HIS A 51 -10.06 11.28 -19.42
CA HIS A 51 -8.69 11.23 -19.98
C HIS A 51 -8.23 9.80 -20.32
N VAL A 52 -9.01 8.79 -19.94
CA VAL A 52 -8.69 7.37 -20.24
C VAL A 52 -9.15 7.05 -21.65
N PRO A 53 -8.33 6.38 -22.49
CA PRO A 53 -8.72 5.96 -23.82
C PRO A 53 -9.98 5.08 -23.82
N GLU A 54 -10.78 5.18 -24.85
CA GLU A 54 -11.98 4.36 -25.03
C GLU A 54 -11.63 2.86 -25.03
N GLY A 55 -12.39 2.07 -24.29
CA GLY A 55 -12.16 0.64 -24.13
C GLY A 55 -11.10 0.25 -23.10
N GLU A 56 -10.45 1.23 -22.44
CA GLU A 56 -9.54 0.97 -21.34
C GLU A 56 -10.16 1.35 -20.01
N GLY A 57 -9.86 0.56 -18.97
CA GLY A 57 -10.25 0.86 -17.61
C GLY A 57 -9.21 1.69 -16.85
N TRP A 58 -9.58 2.05 -15.63
CA TRP A 58 -8.71 2.83 -14.75
C TRP A 58 -8.77 2.33 -13.32
N VAL A 59 -7.68 2.53 -12.59
CA VAL A 59 -7.60 2.34 -11.14
C VAL A 59 -7.10 3.63 -10.54
N THR A 60 -7.83 4.16 -9.60
CA THR A 60 -7.44 5.34 -8.81
C THR A 60 -7.47 4.99 -7.33
N ALA A 61 -6.92 5.88 -6.49
CA ALA A 61 -6.98 5.69 -5.06
C ALA A 61 -7.21 7.01 -4.33
N GLU A 62 -7.88 6.92 -3.20
CA GLU A 62 -7.97 7.95 -2.19
C GLU A 62 -7.30 7.49 -0.90
N TYR A 63 -6.77 8.42 -0.14
CA TYR A 63 -6.08 8.14 1.12
C TYR A 63 -6.44 9.18 2.16
N SER A 64 -6.82 8.72 3.32
CA SER A 64 -7.15 9.59 4.45
C SER A 64 -6.70 8.98 5.76
N MET A 65 -6.45 9.83 6.76
CA MET A 65 -6.21 9.42 8.13
C MET A 65 -7.38 9.87 9.00
N LEU A 66 -7.91 8.97 9.83
CA LEU A 66 -8.89 9.36 10.83
C LEU A 66 -8.28 10.37 11.81
N PRO A 67 -9.09 11.29 12.39
CA PRO A 67 -8.59 12.29 13.32
C PRO A 67 -7.79 11.74 14.51
N ARG A 68 -8.10 10.52 14.95
CA ARG A 68 -7.38 9.81 16.02
C ARG A 68 -6.52 8.66 15.54
N ALA A 69 -6.17 8.64 14.27
CA ALA A 69 -5.18 7.69 13.76
C ALA A 69 -3.78 7.90 14.38
N ASN A 70 -3.49 9.09 14.84
CA ASN A 70 -2.23 9.45 15.52
C ASN A 70 -2.42 9.61 17.04
N ARG A 71 -1.32 9.68 17.78
CA ARG A 71 -1.30 9.94 19.24
C ARG A 71 -2.06 11.23 19.58
N GLU A 72 -1.90 12.28 18.75
CA GLU A 72 -2.67 13.52 18.87
C GLU A 72 -3.75 13.61 17.81
N ARG A 73 -4.89 14.24 18.18
CA ARG A 73 -6.01 14.42 17.27
C ARG A 73 -5.67 15.42 16.17
N SER A 74 -5.67 14.96 14.92
CA SER A 74 -5.56 15.83 13.75
C SER A 74 -6.95 16.37 13.32
N ARG A 75 -6.96 17.50 12.60
CA ARG A 75 -8.20 18.01 11.96
C ARG A 75 -8.43 17.24 10.65
N ARG A 76 -9.70 17.01 10.31
CA ARG A 76 -10.06 16.45 9.00
C ARG A 76 -9.69 17.43 7.89
N ASP A 77 -9.21 16.91 6.76
CA ASP A 77 -8.80 17.73 5.61
C ASP A 77 -9.96 18.57 5.06
N ILE A 78 -11.18 18.01 5.04
CA ILE A 78 -12.40 18.72 4.62
C ILE A 78 -12.62 20.01 5.42
N SER A 79 -12.24 20.05 6.68
CA SER A 79 -12.41 21.28 7.51
C SER A 79 -11.46 22.41 7.13
N LYS A 80 -10.45 22.11 6.29
CA LYS A 80 -9.48 23.08 5.75
C LYS A 80 -9.83 23.52 4.34
N LEU A 81 -10.89 22.95 3.72
CA LEU A 81 -11.29 23.14 2.31
C LEU A 81 -10.14 22.90 1.31
N LYS A 82 -9.14 22.14 1.71
CA LYS A 82 -7.96 21.82 0.89
C LYS A 82 -7.44 20.45 1.28
N LEU A 83 -7.22 19.61 0.27
CA LEU A 83 -6.55 18.33 0.47
C LEU A 83 -5.14 18.57 1.00
N ASN A 84 -4.72 17.78 1.98
CA ASN A 84 -3.36 17.82 2.49
C ASN A 84 -2.39 17.35 1.38
N GLY A 85 -1.29 18.08 1.18
CA GLY A 85 -0.28 17.73 0.17
C GLY A 85 0.26 16.31 0.33
N ARG A 86 0.46 15.84 1.57
CA ARG A 86 0.85 14.46 1.88
C ARG A 86 -0.22 13.46 1.45
N SER A 87 -1.51 13.70 1.75
CA SER A 87 -2.60 12.82 1.32
C SER A 87 -2.68 12.75 -0.20
N ALA A 88 -2.56 13.89 -0.89
CA ALA A 88 -2.57 13.95 -2.35
C ALA A 88 -1.39 13.18 -2.99
N GLU A 89 -0.19 13.26 -2.41
CA GLU A 89 0.99 12.50 -2.85
C GLU A 89 0.76 11.00 -2.69
N ILE A 90 0.30 10.57 -1.50
CA ILE A 90 0.08 9.15 -1.18
C ILE A 90 -1.03 8.55 -2.07
N GLN A 91 -2.12 9.26 -2.33
CA GLN A 91 -3.17 8.83 -3.27
C GLN A 91 -2.58 8.52 -4.65
N ARG A 92 -1.74 9.40 -5.16
CA ARG A 92 -1.09 9.23 -6.46
C ARG A 92 -0.13 8.04 -6.46
N LEU A 93 0.62 7.84 -5.38
CA LEU A 93 1.52 6.71 -5.18
C LEU A 93 0.74 5.39 -5.21
N ILE A 94 -0.33 5.25 -4.41
CA ILE A 94 -1.16 4.04 -4.36
C ILE A 94 -1.74 3.75 -5.75
N GLY A 95 -2.37 4.74 -6.39
CA GLY A 95 -2.95 4.57 -7.72
C GLY A 95 -1.93 4.13 -8.77
N ARG A 96 -0.70 4.70 -8.78
CA ARG A 96 0.38 4.27 -9.69
C ARG A 96 0.83 2.85 -9.42
N ALA A 97 1.05 2.51 -8.14
CA ALA A 97 1.49 1.19 -7.74
C ALA A 97 0.50 0.09 -8.20
N LEU A 98 -0.79 0.29 -7.97
CA LEU A 98 -1.82 -0.66 -8.36
C LEU A 98 -1.96 -0.76 -9.89
N ARG A 99 -1.94 0.37 -10.60
CA ARG A 99 -2.01 0.37 -12.07
C ARG A 99 -0.82 -0.32 -12.74
N ALA A 100 0.35 -0.36 -12.11
CA ALA A 100 1.53 -1.00 -12.69
C ALA A 100 1.35 -2.50 -12.94
N VAL A 101 0.43 -3.14 -12.22
CA VAL A 101 0.12 -4.57 -12.36
C VAL A 101 -1.24 -4.83 -13.02
N VAL A 102 -1.97 -3.80 -13.41
CA VAL A 102 -3.29 -3.92 -14.06
C VAL A 102 -3.20 -3.78 -15.58
N ASP A 103 -3.74 -4.74 -16.30
CA ASP A 103 -4.00 -4.63 -17.74
C ASP A 103 -5.30 -3.85 -17.96
N ARG A 104 -5.17 -2.59 -18.32
CA ARG A 104 -6.30 -1.68 -18.48
C ARG A 104 -7.25 -2.07 -19.61
N LYS A 105 -6.76 -2.76 -20.66
CA LYS A 105 -7.59 -3.25 -21.77
C LYS A 105 -8.44 -4.43 -21.32
N LYS A 106 -7.86 -5.35 -20.53
CA LYS A 106 -8.62 -6.46 -19.94
C LYS A 106 -9.61 -5.98 -18.89
N LEU A 107 -9.29 -4.91 -18.16
CA LEU A 107 -10.22 -4.27 -17.23
C LEU A 107 -11.44 -3.70 -17.97
N GLY A 108 -11.28 -3.29 -19.25
CA GLY A 108 -12.40 -2.77 -20.06
C GLY A 108 -12.89 -1.40 -19.54
N PRO A 109 -14.17 -1.05 -19.72
CA PRO A 109 -14.69 0.29 -19.44
C PRO A 109 -14.96 0.57 -17.95
N TRP A 110 -14.26 -0.12 -17.05
CA TRP A 110 -14.49 0.02 -15.61
C TRP A 110 -13.52 0.97 -14.96
N ASN A 111 -13.99 1.71 -13.96
CA ASN A 111 -13.16 2.47 -13.03
C ASN A 111 -13.18 1.80 -11.66
N ILE A 112 -12.01 1.57 -11.10
CA ILE A 112 -11.86 1.04 -9.74
C ILE A 112 -11.29 2.13 -8.86
N THR A 113 -12.04 2.53 -7.85
CA THR A 113 -11.58 3.47 -6.82
C THR A 113 -11.22 2.71 -5.56
N ILE A 114 -9.98 2.85 -5.12
CA ILE A 114 -9.49 2.24 -3.89
C ILE A 114 -9.41 3.31 -2.80
N ASP A 115 -10.26 3.17 -1.78
CA ASP A 115 -10.21 4.04 -0.60
C ASP A 115 -9.36 3.40 0.49
N CYS A 116 -8.42 4.16 1.02
CA CYS A 116 -7.51 3.74 2.08
C CYS A 116 -7.67 4.66 3.29
N ASP A 117 -8.42 4.21 4.29
CA ASP A 117 -8.64 4.93 5.54
C ASP A 117 -7.73 4.40 6.65
N VAL A 118 -6.79 5.21 7.08
CA VAL A 118 -5.90 4.87 8.19
C VAL A 118 -6.68 5.04 9.51
N LEU A 119 -6.94 3.91 10.16
CA LEU A 119 -7.62 3.87 11.47
C LEU A 119 -6.63 4.16 12.60
N GLN A 120 -5.41 3.64 12.47
CA GLN A 120 -4.30 3.81 13.41
C GLN A 120 -2.98 3.82 12.64
N GLY A 121 -2.12 4.80 12.89
CA GLY A 121 -0.82 4.95 12.25
C GLY A 121 0.32 4.74 13.23
N ASP A 122 1.24 3.83 12.88
CA ASP A 122 2.48 3.53 13.61
C ASP A 122 3.61 3.21 12.62
N GLY A 123 3.92 4.17 11.72
CA GLY A 123 4.84 3.96 10.59
C GLY A 123 4.25 3.13 9.44
N GLY A 124 4.74 3.33 8.22
CA GLY A 124 4.39 2.51 7.06
C GLY A 124 2.92 2.58 6.60
N THR A 125 2.18 3.66 6.85
CA THR A 125 0.76 3.76 6.48
C THR A 125 0.55 3.74 4.96
N ARG A 126 1.44 4.38 4.18
CA ARG A 126 1.40 4.39 2.70
C ARG A 126 1.67 3.00 2.10
N THR A 127 2.62 2.27 2.65
CA THR A 127 2.98 0.92 2.19
C THR A 127 1.91 -0.12 2.55
N ALA A 128 1.35 -0.04 3.75
CA ALA A 128 0.19 -0.84 4.16
C ALA A 128 -1.03 -0.58 3.27
N SER A 129 -1.28 0.70 2.89
CA SER A 129 -2.37 1.07 1.97
C SER A 129 -2.20 0.45 0.58
N ILE A 130 -0.98 0.39 0.03
CA ILE A 130 -0.72 -0.27 -1.25
C ILE A 130 -0.97 -1.78 -1.13
N THR A 131 -0.43 -2.41 -0.09
CA THR A 131 -0.52 -3.86 0.12
C THR A 131 -1.96 -4.31 0.39
N GLY A 132 -2.70 -3.60 1.23
CA GLY A 132 -4.12 -3.85 1.50
C GLY A 132 -5.03 -3.45 0.33
N GLY A 133 -4.75 -2.31 -0.31
CA GLY A 133 -5.48 -1.84 -1.49
C GLY A 133 -5.43 -2.84 -2.64
N PHE A 134 -4.29 -3.52 -2.84
CA PHE A 134 -4.20 -4.62 -3.81
C PHE A 134 -5.15 -5.76 -3.46
N VAL A 135 -5.22 -6.18 -2.20
CA VAL A 135 -6.16 -7.26 -1.78
C VAL A 135 -7.61 -6.84 -1.98
N ALA A 136 -7.99 -5.61 -1.61
CA ALA A 136 -9.33 -5.08 -1.84
C ALA A 136 -9.67 -5.07 -3.34
N MET A 137 -8.75 -4.63 -4.20
CA MET A 137 -8.89 -4.64 -5.66
C MET A 137 -9.11 -6.07 -6.20
N MET A 138 -8.33 -7.04 -5.77
CA MET A 138 -8.46 -8.44 -6.22
C MET A 138 -9.80 -9.06 -5.81
N LEU A 139 -10.30 -8.74 -4.61
CA LEU A 139 -11.61 -9.18 -4.16
C LEU A 139 -12.74 -8.56 -4.99
N ALA A 140 -12.60 -7.28 -5.40
CA ALA A 140 -13.54 -6.64 -6.32
C ALA A 140 -13.51 -7.31 -7.70
N PHE A 141 -12.33 -7.59 -8.25
CA PHE A 141 -12.22 -8.32 -9.53
C PHE A 141 -12.84 -9.71 -9.46
N ARG A 142 -12.72 -10.41 -8.32
CA ARG A 142 -13.40 -11.70 -8.12
C ARG A 142 -14.91 -11.56 -8.23
N LYS A 143 -15.52 -10.60 -7.54
CA LYS A 143 -16.97 -10.32 -7.67
C LYS A 143 -17.39 -9.95 -9.08
N MET A 144 -16.58 -9.15 -9.78
CA MET A 144 -16.83 -8.79 -11.18
C MET A 144 -16.78 -10.01 -12.10
N MET A 145 -15.85 -10.96 -11.86
CA MET A 145 -15.79 -12.22 -12.58
C MET A 145 -17.04 -13.08 -12.32
N GLU A 146 -17.44 -13.21 -11.06
CA GLU A 146 -18.66 -13.95 -10.65
C GLU A 146 -19.93 -13.33 -11.26
N ALA A 147 -19.97 -12.01 -11.42
CA ALA A 147 -21.06 -11.29 -12.06
C ALA A 147 -20.99 -11.29 -13.59
N GLY A 148 -19.97 -11.90 -14.21
CA GLY A 148 -19.77 -11.92 -15.66
C GLY A 148 -19.38 -10.56 -16.27
N GLN A 149 -18.92 -9.61 -15.44
CA GLN A 149 -18.47 -8.28 -15.87
C GLN A 149 -17.02 -8.30 -16.38
N LEU A 150 -16.23 -9.26 -15.97
CA LEU A 150 -14.86 -9.53 -16.46
C LEU A 150 -14.79 -10.95 -17.00
N ALA A 151 -14.06 -11.15 -18.11
CA ALA A 151 -13.82 -12.46 -18.70
C ALA A 151 -12.63 -13.18 -18.06
N GLU A 152 -11.67 -12.41 -17.55
CA GLU A 152 -10.44 -12.89 -16.88
C GLU A 152 -9.93 -11.85 -15.89
N TYR A 153 -9.05 -12.25 -14.99
CA TYR A 153 -8.40 -11.29 -14.06
C TYR A 153 -7.52 -10.30 -14.84
N PRO A 154 -7.75 -8.98 -14.69
CA PRO A 154 -7.00 -7.97 -15.42
C PRO A 154 -5.68 -7.60 -14.72
N VAL A 155 -4.96 -8.58 -14.17
CA VAL A 155 -3.70 -8.34 -13.44
C VAL A 155 -2.58 -9.22 -13.97
N SER A 156 -1.37 -8.68 -13.99
CA SER A 156 -0.16 -9.36 -14.45
C SER A 156 0.65 -10.03 -13.33
N GLY A 157 0.27 -9.81 -12.07
CA GLY A 157 0.95 -10.33 -10.88
C GLY A 157 0.53 -9.59 -9.60
N TYR A 158 1.19 -9.92 -8.51
CA TYR A 158 0.97 -9.29 -7.20
C TYR A 158 1.81 -8.02 -7.05
N VAL A 159 1.36 -7.11 -6.19
CA VAL A 159 2.12 -5.93 -5.80
C VAL A 159 2.01 -5.72 -4.30
N ALA A 160 3.14 -5.42 -3.66
CA ALA A 160 3.19 -5.05 -2.26
C ALA A 160 4.24 -3.95 -2.04
N ALA A 161 4.19 -3.33 -0.88
CA ALA A 161 5.09 -2.26 -0.50
C ALA A 161 5.50 -2.37 0.97
N VAL A 162 6.72 -1.93 1.27
CA VAL A 162 7.24 -1.87 2.63
C VAL A 162 8.22 -0.70 2.76
N SER A 163 8.41 -0.21 3.98
CA SER A 163 9.47 0.76 4.30
C SER A 163 10.73 0.05 4.79
N ALA A 164 11.86 0.71 4.61
CA ALA A 164 13.13 0.40 5.26
C ALA A 164 13.85 1.71 5.58
N GLY A 165 14.75 1.71 6.53
CA GLY A 165 15.52 2.91 6.85
C GLY A 165 16.81 2.60 7.57
N ILE A 166 17.59 3.65 7.86
CA ILE A 166 18.79 3.57 8.64
C ILE A 166 18.54 4.29 9.96
N VAL A 167 18.57 3.53 11.05
CA VAL A 167 18.41 4.02 12.41
C VAL A 167 19.68 3.70 13.19
N ASP A 168 20.33 4.70 13.79
CA ASP A 168 21.62 4.54 14.48
C ASP A 168 22.65 3.78 13.63
N ASP A 169 22.82 4.18 12.37
CA ASP A 169 23.68 3.55 11.36
C ASP A 169 23.37 2.08 11.03
N VAL A 170 22.22 1.57 11.48
CA VAL A 170 21.79 0.18 11.23
C VAL A 170 20.63 0.15 10.23
N PRO A 171 20.76 -0.53 9.08
CA PRO A 171 19.66 -0.76 8.15
C PRO A 171 18.58 -1.66 8.77
N MET A 172 17.33 -1.22 8.74
CA MET A 172 16.18 -1.91 9.31
C MET A 172 15.01 -1.96 8.33
N LEU A 173 14.31 -3.10 8.31
CA LEU A 173 13.09 -3.33 7.54
C LEU A 173 11.86 -2.94 8.33
N ASP A 174 10.84 -2.37 7.68
CA ASP A 174 9.50 -2.13 8.22
C ASP A 174 9.52 -1.34 9.54
N LEU A 175 9.85 -0.05 9.42
CA LEU A 175 9.99 0.84 10.57
C LEU A 175 8.64 1.10 11.24
N CYS A 176 8.57 1.00 12.58
CA CYS A 176 7.48 1.58 13.35
C CYS A 176 7.67 3.09 13.47
N TYR A 177 6.68 3.81 14.01
CA TYR A 177 6.73 5.29 14.07
C TYR A 177 7.93 5.83 14.85
N GLU A 178 8.31 5.18 15.94
CA GLU A 178 9.44 5.63 16.78
C GLU A 178 10.78 5.46 16.04
N GLU A 179 10.94 4.39 15.26
CA GLU A 179 12.10 4.17 14.40
C GLU A 179 12.09 5.13 13.21
N ASP A 180 10.94 5.28 12.51
CA ASP A 180 10.74 6.17 11.36
C ASP A 180 11.05 7.63 11.72
N SER A 181 10.57 8.09 12.88
CA SER A 181 10.77 9.47 13.34
C SER A 181 12.21 9.82 13.75
N SER A 182 13.05 8.83 13.98
CA SER A 182 14.48 8.97 14.30
C SER A 182 15.40 8.43 13.20
N ALA A 183 14.83 8.02 12.06
CA ALA A 183 15.61 7.46 10.99
C ALA A 183 16.49 8.53 10.31
N MET A 184 17.77 8.23 10.14
CA MET A 184 18.70 9.04 9.36
C MET A 184 18.39 9.01 7.88
N VAL A 185 17.84 7.86 7.42
CA VAL A 185 17.40 7.61 6.05
C VAL A 185 16.08 6.86 6.11
N ASP A 186 15.06 7.35 5.39
CA ASP A 186 13.80 6.65 5.15
C ASP A 186 13.70 6.25 3.68
N LEU A 187 13.28 5.02 3.42
CA LEU A 187 13.06 4.49 2.07
C LEU A 187 11.77 3.68 2.02
N ASN A 188 10.93 3.99 1.04
CA ASN A 188 9.71 3.25 0.74
C ASN A 188 9.86 2.55 -0.62
N CYS A 189 9.55 1.28 -0.69
CA CYS A 189 9.73 0.47 -1.89
C CYS A 189 8.44 -0.25 -2.27
N VAL A 190 8.12 -0.24 -3.56
CA VAL A 190 7.00 -0.96 -4.18
C VAL A 190 7.57 -1.90 -5.24
N MET A 191 7.22 -3.19 -5.16
CA MET A 191 7.66 -4.19 -6.15
C MET A 191 6.52 -5.11 -6.56
N ASP A 192 6.64 -5.65 -7.78
CA ASP A 192 5.82 -6.77 -8.22
C ASP A 192 6.37 -8.13 -7.74
N ASP A 193 5.64 -9.20 -8.01
CA ASP A 193 6.01 -10.56 -7.60
C ASP A 193 7.15 -11.19 -8.42
N ARG A 194 7.63 -10.50 -9.46
CA ARG A 194 8.86 -10.83 -10.19
C ARG A 194 10.09 -10.12 -9.63
N GLY A 195 9.91 -9.35 -8.54
CA GLY A 195 10.97 -8.57 -7.91
C GLY A 195 11.36 -7.30 -8.69
N ARG A 196 10.50 -6.82 -9.61
CA ARG A 196 10.74 -5.59 -10.36
C ARG A 196 10.27 -4.39 -9.54
N LEU A 197 11.09 -3.36 -9.51
CA LEU A 197 10.76 -2.10 -8.86
C LEU A 197 9.67 -1.35 -9.64
N ILE A 198 8.60 -0.97 -8.93
CA ILE A 198 7.55 -0.10 -9.45
C ILE A 198 7.81 1.34 -9.01
N GLU A 199 8.17 1.52 -7.74
CA GLU A 199 8.52 2.83 -7.19
C GLU A 199 9.51 2.68 -6.02
N VAL A 200 10.46 3.61 -5.94
CA VAL A 200 11.39 3.76 -4.81
C VAL A 200 11.41 5.22 -4.44
N GLN A 201 11.11 5.52 -3.18
CA GLN A 201 11.23 6.86 -2.60
C GLN A 201 12.20 6.76 -1.44
N GLY A 202 13.30 7.49 -1.50
CA GLY A 202 14.32 7.52 -0.45
C GLY A 202 14.70 8.95 -0.10
N THR A 203 14.80 9.24 1.18
CA THR A 203 15.17 10.55 1.72
C THR A 203 16.23 10.39 2.79
N GLY A 204 17.30 11.16 2.66
CA GLY A 204 18.24 11.36 3.77
C GLY A 204 17.70 12.45 4.69
N GLU A 205 17.07 12.06 5.80
CA GLU A 205 16.42 12.97 6.73
C GLU A 205 17.45 13.75 7.55
N GLU A 206 18.49 13.10 8.06
CA GLU A 206 19.55 13.72 8.84
C GLU A 206 20.88 13.82 8.08
N ARG A 207 21.12 12.90 7.12
CA ARG A 207 22.35 12.87 6.31
C ARG A 207 22.11 12.30 4.93
N PRO A 208 22.94 12.65 3.92
CA PRO A 208 22.99 11.92 2.67
C PRO A 208 23.30 10.43 2.89
N PHE A 209 22.83 9.58 1.97
CA PHE A 209 23.14 8.15 1.98
C PHE A 209 23.79 7.73 0.65
N THR A 210 24.59 6.66 0.72
CA THR A 210 25.34 6.16 -0.44
C THR A 210 24.49 5.24 -1.32
N LEU A 211 25.00 4.92 -2.52
CA LEU A 211 24.36 3.94 -3.39
C LEU A 211 24.37 2.53 -2.79
N GLU A 212 25.42 2.18 -2.03
CA GLU A 212 25.52 0.91 -1.32
C GLU A 212 24.47 0.80 -0.20
N GLU A 213 24.23 1.89 0.55
CA GLU A 213 23.18 1.95 1.57
C GLU A 213 21.79 1.83 0.90
N GLN A 214 21.56 2.53 -0.20
CA GLN A 214 20.31 2.40 -0.97
C GLN A 214 20.09 0.96 -1.44
N GLN A 215 21.11 0.34 -2.03
CA GLN A 215 21.00 -1.04 -2.49
C GLN A 215 20.64 -1.97 -1.33
N ARG A 216 21.29 -1.84 -0.19
CA ARG A 216 21.00 -2.65 1.00
C ARG A 216 19.57 -2.47 1.52
N LEU A 217 19.05 -1.24 1.54
CA LEU A 217 17.66 -0.97 1.91
C LEU A 217 16.68 -1.59 0.92
N VAL A 218 16.95 -1.50 -0.39
CA VAL A 218 16.14 -2.13 -1.43
C VAL A 218 16.13 -3.65 -1.31
N GLU A 219 17.26 -4.28 -0.97
CA GLU A 219 17.36 -5.73 -0.73
C GLU A 219 16.53 -6.15 0.49
N LEU A 220 16.54 -5.38 1.58
CA LEU A 220 15.66 -5.60 2.73
C LEU A 220 14.19 -5.48 2.34
N CYS A 221 13.82 -4.44 1.60
CA CYS A 221 12.47 -4.27 1.08
C CYS A 221 12.05 -5.45 0.19
N ALA A 222 12.92 -5.93 -0.69
CA ALA A 222 12.63 -7.08 -1.56
C ALA A 222 12.33 -8.36 -0.75
N LYS A 223 13.02 -8.58 0.38
CA LYS A 223 12.71 -9.66 1.30
C LYS A 223 11.31 -9.47 1.90
N GLY A 224 11.04 -8.32 2.51
CA GLY A 224 9.76 -8.03 3.16
C GLY A 224 8.58 -8.07 2.20
N ILE A 225 8.75 -7.57 0.97
CA ILE A 225 7.71 -7.59 -0.06
C ILE A 225 7.36 -9.02 -0.47
N ARG A 226 8.32 -9.92 -0.60
CA ARG A 226 8.03 -11.35 -0.86
C ARG A 226 7.18 -11.96 0.26
N GLU A 227 7.51 -11.69 1.52
CA GLU A 227 6.72 -12.18 2.66
C GLU A 227 5.30 -11.60 2.67
N LEU A 228 5.14 -10.31 2.34
CA LEU A 228 3.82 -9.68 2.20
C LEU A 228 2.98 -10.29 1.06
N GLN A 229 3.61 -10.58 -0.08
CA GLN A 229 2.93 -11.22 -1.21
C GLN A 229 2.48 -12.65 -0.89
N GLU A 230 3.24 -13.41 -0.08
CA GLU A 230 2.81 -14.72 0.42
C GLU A 230 1.57 -14.60 1.33
N ILE A 231 1.49 -13.55 2.15
CA ILE A 231 0.31 -13.27 2.97
C ILE A 231 -0.89 -12.91 2.08
N GLN A 232 -0.69 -12.06 1.07
CA GLN A 232 -1.73 -11.70 0.10
C GLN A 232 -2.27 -12.97 -0.61
N ARG A 233 -1.39 -13.87 -1.09
CA ARG A 233 -1.78 -15.13 -1.75
C ARG A 233 -2.65 -15.97 -0.84
N ARG A 234 -2.20 -16.25 0.37
CA ARG A 234 -2.98 -17.03 1.35
C ARG A 234 -4.39 -16.46 1.55
N VAL A 235 -4.51 -15.16 1.77
CA VAL A 235 -5.81 -14.51 1.98
C VAL A 235 -6.72 -14.57 0.75
N LEU A 236 -6.13 -14.55 -0.46
CA LEU A 236 -6.89 -14.59 -1.71
C LEU A 236 -7.20 -16.02 -2.19
N GLU A 237 -6.41 -17.02 -1.80
CA GLU A 237 -6.60 -18.44 -2.16
C GLU A 237 -7.55 -19.18 -1.20
N ASP A 238 -7.58 -18.80 0.07
CA ASP A 238 -8.36 -19.47 1.13
C ASP A 238 -9.90 -19.35 0.99
N ARG A 239 -10.44 -19.02 -0.23
CA ARG A 239 -11.89 -18.85 -0.46
C ARG A 239 -12.34 -19.24 -1.87
#